data_cab11e6680fa6a0ef9863496212459a7
#
_entry.id   cab11e6680fa6a0ef9863496212459a7
#
_cell.length_a   1.000
_cell.length_b   1.000
_cell.length_c   1.000
_cell.angle_alpha   90.00
_cell.angle_beta   90.00
_cell.angle_gamma   90.00
#
_symmetry.space_group_name_H-M   'P 1'
#
loop_
_entity.id
_entity.type
_entity.pdbx_description
1 polymer ?
#
loop_
_entity_poly.entity_id
_entity_poly.type
_entity_poly.pdbx_seq_one_letter_code
_entity_poly.pdbx_strand_id
1 'polypeptide(L)'
;MTIAIKKKEKTKKPISQTKSKIGPYLMVIPAMIVFILFSFIPIIYMLYLSFHDWNFISPDMNFVGASNFKHLLADPRFLQTMRNTLLYTVLTVAGFIILGLLIAIALNKSTRVHSFMQSVIFAPHIISLVSISMLWLWIMDYDYGLFNYLLGKIGLGPVSFLTNPNIVMYSLAAVSIWKGVGYYSLIFLSGLQAIPDLSLIHI
;
A
#
# COMPACT_ATOMS: atom_id res chain seq x y z
N MET A 1 -70.00 27.00 19.65
CA MET A 1 -69.74 25.80 20.46
C MET A 1 -68.70 24.99 19.72
N THR A 2 -67.39 25.25 19.96
CA THR A 2 -66.29 24.67 19.17
C THR A 2 -65.64 23.59 20.02
N ILE A 3 -65.77 22.35 19.59
CA ILE A 3 -65.22 21.18 20.29
C ILE A 3 -63.75 21.01 19.87
N ALA A 4 -62.83 21.28 20.79
CA ALA A 4 -61.41 21.05 20.62
C ALA A 4 -61.09 19.56 20.81
N ILE A 5 -60.71 18.87 19.74
CA ILE A 5 -60.26 17.48 19.79
C ILE A 5 -58.76 17.46 20.23
N LYS A 6 -58.56 17.04 21.46
CA LYS A 6 -57.23 16.89 22.09
C LYS A 6 -56.56 15.61 21.53
N LYS A 7 -55.65 15.78 20.56
CA LYS A 7 -54.87 14.69 19.97
C LYS A 7 -53.88 14.16 21.01
N LYS A 8 -54.08 12.94 21.49
CA LYS A 8 -53.23 12.25 22.45
C LYS A 8 -51.94 11.86 21.77
N GLU A 9 -50.87 12.59 22.05
CA GLU A 9 -49.49 12.24 21.62
C GLU A 9 -49.07 10.94 22.31
N LYS A 10 -48.91 9.87 21.51
CA LYS A 10 -48.35 8.61 21.99
C LYS A 10 -46.82 8.82 22.17
N THR A 11 -46.42 9.03 23.39
CA THR A 11 -45.01 8.98 23.80
C THR A 11 -44.45 7.59 23.49
N LYS A 12 -43.65 7.50 22.42
CA LYS A 12 -42.85 6.31 22.12
C LYS A 12 -41.89 6.09 23.28
N LYS A 13 -42.09 5.02 24.06
CA LYS A 13 -41.11 4.57 25.07
C LYS A 13 -39.76 4.40 24.37
N PRO A 14 -38.66 4.89 24.94
CA PRO A 14 -37.32 4.66 24.39
C PRO A 14 -37.09 3.15 24.40
N ILE A 15 -36.77 2.59 23.25
CA ILE A 15 -36.34 1.19 23.12
C ILE A 15 -35.08 1.11 23.96
N SER A 16 -35.15 0.44 25.11
CA SER A 16 -34.00 0.10 25.93
C SER A 16 -33.07 -0.77 25.08
N GLN A 17 -32.09 -0.15 24.45
CA GLN A 17 -30.98 -0.85 23.82
C GLN A 17 -30.12 -1.45 24.93
N THR A 18 -30.51 -2.61 25.44
CA THR A 18 -29.57 -3.46 26.18
C THR A 18 -28.50 -3.87 25.18
N LYS A 19 -27.46 -3.06 25.05
CA LYS A 19 -26.31 -3.35 24.22
C LYS A 19 -25.67 -4.62 24.79
N SER A 20 -25.98 -5.76 24.20
CA SER A 20 -25.28 -7.01 24.49
C SER A 20 -23.82 -6.75 24.21
N LYS A 21 -22.99 -6.71 25.28
CA LYS A 21 -21.54 -6.52 25.16
C LYS A 21 -20.87 -7.66 24.39
N ILE A 22 -21.55 -8.78 24.23
CA ILE A 22 -21.07 -10.00 23.57
C ILE A 22 -21.35 -10.01 22.07
N GLY A 23 -22.43 -9.35 21.61
CA GLY A 23 -22.84 -9.35 20.20
C GLY A 23 -21.73 -8.98 19.21
N PRO A 24 -20.97 -7.88 19.40
CA PRO A 24 -19.87 -7.52 18.50
C PRO A 24 -18.77 -8.59 18.43
N TYR A 25 -18.46 -9.25 19.55
CA TYR A 25 -17.44 -10.30 19.58
C TYR A 25 -17.88 -11.55 18.81
N LEU A 26 -19.15 -11.95 18.93
CA LEU A 26 -19.70 -13.09 18.19
C LEU A 26 -19.62 -12.89 16.66
N MET A 27 -19.76 -11.65 16.18
CA MET A 27 -19.63 -11.33 14.75
C MET A 27 -18.19 -11.44 14.25
N VAL A 28 -17.20 -11.22 15.12
CA VAL A 28 -15.77 -11.25 14.75
C VAL A 28 -15.18 -12.66 14.89
N ILE A 29 -15.77 -13.53 15.75
CA ILE A 29 -15.25 -14.88 16.03
C ILE A 29 -14.97 -15.70 14.75
N PRO A 30 -15.86 -15.81 13.75
CA PRO A 30 -15.61 -16.63 12.58
C PRO A 30 -14.35 -16.17 11.80
N ALA A 31 -14.18 -14.86 11.62
CA ALA A 31 -13.00 -14.30 10.99
C ALA A 31 -11.73 -14.50 11.84
N MET A 32 -11.84 -14.35 13.17
CA MET A 32 -10.72 -14.56 14.09
C MET A 32 -10.24 -16.01 14.11
N ILE A 33 -11.15 -16.98 14.04
CA ILE A 33 -10.77 -18.40 13.95
C ILE A 33 -9.91 -18.66 12.71
N VAL A 34 -10.38 -18.20 11.54
CA VAL A 34 -9.63 -18.35 10.29
C VAL A 34 -8.28 -17.66 10.38
N PHE A 35 -8.23 -16.45 10.93
CA PHE A 35 -7.01 -15.69 11.08
C PHE A 35 -6.01 -16.35 12.05
N ILE A 36 -6.48 -16.88 13.17
CA ILE A 36 -5.64 -17.61 14.12
C ILE A 36 -5.07 -18.88 13.48
N LEU A 37 -5.92 -19.69 12.84
CA LEU A 37 -5.50 -20.97 12.26
C LEU A 37 -4.53 -20.79 11.08
N PHE A 38 -4.76 -19.82 10.20
CA PHE A 38 -4.00 -19.68 8.95
C PHE A 38 -2.93 -18.58 8.98
N SER A 39 -2.92 -17.73 10.01
CA SER A 39 -1.91 -16.67 10.13
C SER A 39 -1.11 -16.80 11.42
N PHE A 40 -1.76 -16.77 12.59
CA PHE A 40 -1.04 -16.75 13.86
C PHE A 40 -0.31 -18.08 14.16
N ILE A 41 -0.97 -19.22 13.99
CA ILE A 41 -0.35 -20.53 14.26
C ILE A 41 0.87 -20.76 13.35
N PRO A 42 0.81 -20.54 12.00
CA PRO A 42 2.00 -20.64 11.16
C PRO A 42 3.12 -19.66 11.53
N ILE A 43 2.79 -18.42 11.92
CA ILE A 43 3.81 -17.43 12.35
C ILE A 43 4.54 -17.92 13.62
N ILE A 44 3.79 -18.40 14.62
CA ILE A 44 4.39 -18.94 15.86
C ILE A 44 5.24 -20.17 15.55
N TYR A 45 4.74 -21.03 14.65
CA TYR A 45 5.49 -22.22 14.24
C TYR A 45 6.77 -21.87 13.47
N MET A 46 6.72 -20.89 12.55
CA MET A 46 7.93 -20.39 11.88
C MET A 46 8.93 -19.80 12.87
N LEU A 47 8.45 -19.06 13.88
CA LEU A 47 9.31 -18.52 14.94
C LEU A 47 9.99 -19.65 15.71
N TYR A 48 9.26 -20.73 16.06
CA TYR A 48 9.83 -21.90 16.67
C TYR A 48 10.89 -22.55 15.78
N LEU A 49 10.58 -22.77 14.50
CA LEU A 49 11.51 -23.37 13.53
C LEU A 49 12.77 -22.52 13.31
N SER A 50 12.70 -21.20 13.45
CA SER A 50 13.86 -20.32 13.25
C SER A 50 15.03 -20.60 14.21
N PHE A 51 14.76 -21.26 15.35
CA PHE A 51 15.76 -21.69 16.33
C PHE A 51 16.23 -23.13 16.13
N HIS A 52 15.73 -23.82 15.09
CA HIS A 52 16.07 -25.21 14.79
C HIS A 52 16.73 -25.35 13.44
N ASP A 53 17.60 -26.34 13.31
CA ASP A 53 18.11 -26.83 12.02
C ASP A 53 17.30 -28.05 11.62
N TRP A 54 16.53 -27.90 10.54
CA TRP A 54 15.65 -28.95 10.03
C TRP A 54 15.49 -28.84 8.51
N ASN A 55 15.70 -29.97 7.83
CA ASN A 55 15.62 -30.06 6.38
C ASN A 55 14.20 -30.37 5.86
N PHE A 56 13.18 -30.39 6.72
CA PHE A 56 11.77 -30.73 6.42
C PHE A 56 11.53 -32.17 5.90
N ILE A 57 12.56 -33.03 5.82
CA ILE A 57 12.48 -34.38 5.28
C ILE A 57 12.80 -35.42 6.36
N SER A 58 13.87 -35.21 7.11
CA SER A 58 14.26 -36.12 8.21
C SER A 58 13.42 -35.89 9.47
N PRO A 59 13.21 -36.93 10.29
CA PRO A 59 12.55 -36.77 11.57
C PRO A 59 13.40 -35.96 12.58
N ASP A 60 14.70 -35.81 12.33
CA ASP A 60 15.64 -35.17 13.25
C ASP A 60 15.57 -33.65 13.10
N MET A 61 15.17 -32.98 14.15
CA MET A 61 15.13 -31.53 14.25
C MET A 61 16.02 -31.11 15.43
N ASN A 62 17.12 -30.40 15.13
CA ASN A 62 18.12 -30.04 16.13
C ASN A 62 17.95 -28.58 16.56
N PHE A 63 17.90 -28.33 17.86
CA PHE A 63 17.89 -26.97 18.37
C PHE A 63 19.27 -26.34 18.24
N VAL A 64 19.37 -25.26 17.46
CA VAL A 64 20.63 -24.55 17.16
C VAL A 64 20.65 -23.12 17.73
N GLY A 65 19.65 -22.76 18.51
CA GLY A 65 19.54 -21.43 19.10
C GLY A 65 19.56 -20.33 18.04
N ALA A 66 20.36 -19.31 18.23
CA ALA A 66 20.46 -18.16 17.32
C ALA A 66 21.44 -18.37 16.14
N SER A 67 21.91 -19.60 15.88
CA SER A 67 22.89 -19.85 14.82
C SER A 67 22.37 -19.46 13.43
N ASN A 68 21.11 -19.79 13.11
CA ASN A 68 20.50 -19.42 11.84
C ASN A 68 20.50 -17.90 11.62
N PHE A 69 20.25 -17.11 12.65
CA PHE A 69 20.29 -15.64 12.56
C PHE A 69 21.71 -15.12 12.37
N LYS A 70 22.71 -15.73 13.01
CA LYS A 70 24.12 -15.37 12.81
C LYS A 70 24.56 -15.65 11.38
N HIS A 71 24.22 -16.81 10.84
CA HIS A 71 24.50 -17.16 9.44
C HIS A 71 23.82 -16.20 8.47
N LEU A 72 22.54 -15.87 8.72
CA LEU A 72 21.78 -14.93 7.90
C LEU A 72 22.41 -13.53 7.89
N LEU A 73 22.79 -13.01 9.06
CA LEU A 73 23.41 -11.70 9.18
C LEU A 73 24.84 -11.64 8.61
N ALA A 74 25.51 -12.78 8.51
CA ALA A 74 26.82 -12.88 7.88
C ALA A 74 26.75 -13.11 6.35
N ASP A 75 25.54 -13.42 5.81
CA ASP A 75 25.38 -13.65 4.37
C ASP A 75 25.34 -12.31 3.60
N PRO A 76 26.32 -12.07 2.71
CA PRO A 76 26.36 -10.85 1.89
C PRO A 76 25.10 -10.65 1.03
N ARG A 77 24.47 -11.75 0.57
CA ARG A 77 23.24 -11.69 -0.25
C ARG A 77 22.08 -11.18 0.57
N PHE A 78 21.96 -11.61 1.82
CA PHE A 78 20.94 -11.10 2.72
C PHE A 78 21.11 -9.61 2.99
N LEU A 79 22.33 -9.17 3.30
CA LEU A 79 22.65 -7.76 3.54
C LEU A 79 22.36 -6.91 2.31
N GLN A 80 22.71 -7.39 1.12
CA GLN A 80 22.38 -6.70 -0.14
C GLN A 80 20.88 -6.60 -0.35
N THR A 81 20.12 -7.68 -0.08
CA THR A 81 18.65 -7.69 -0.18
C THR A 81 18.03 -6.69 0.79
N MET A 82 18.50 -6.65 2.03
CA MET A 82 18.05 -5.67 3.03
C MET A 82 18.30 -4.23 2.59
N ARG A 83 19.52 -3.94 2.08
CA ARG A 83 19.85 -2.62 1.54
C ARG A 83 18.94 -2.23 0.37
N ASN A 84 18.73 -3.13 -0.57
CA ASN A 84 17.88 -2.89 -1.73
C ASN A 84 16.42 -2.66 -1.30
N THR A 85 15.90 -3.47 -0.38
CA THR A 85 14.56 -3.31 0.18
C THR A 85 14.41 -1.96 0.89
N LEU A 86 15.37 -1.58 1.71
CA LEU A 86 15.35 -0.29 2.40
C LEU A 86 15.38 0.88 1.42
N LEU A 87 16.30 0.85 0.44
CA LEU A 87 16.38 1.86 -0.60
C LEU A 87 15.06 1.99 -1.38
N TYR A 88 14.52 0.87 -1.84
CA TYR A 88 13.25 0.84 -2.56
C TYR A 88 12.10 1.39 -1.72
N THR A 89 12.01 0.98 -0.45
CA THR A 89 10.97 1.44 0.47
C THR A 89 11.06 2.95 0.71
N VAL A 90 12.26 3.46 0.98
CA VAL A 90 12.46 4.90 1.20
C VAL A 90 12.08 5.71 -0.04
N LEU A 91 12.53 5.28 -1.22
CA LEU A 91 12.22 5.97 -2.47
C LEU A 91 10.71 5.96 -2.78
N THR A 92 10.06 4.80 -2.65
CA THR A 92 8.64 4.68 -2.99
C THR A 92 7.75 5.39 -1.97
N VAL A 93 8.02 5.26 -0.67
CA VAL A 93 7.24 5.95 0.37
C VAL A 93 7.43 7.46 0.28
N ALA A 94 8.66 7.94 0.13
CA ALA A 94 8.91 9.37 -0.07
C ALA A 94 8.23 9.89 -1.34
N GLY A 95 8.30 9.13 -2.44
CA GLY A 95 7.63 9.47 -3.70
C GLY A 95 6.12 9.54 -3.55
N PHE A 96 5.49 8.56 -2.89
CA PHE A 96 4.05 8.56 -2.64
C PHE A 96 3.61 9.74 -1.75
N ILE A 97 4.35 10.05 -0.70
CA ILE A 97 4.02 11.15 0.20
C ILE A 97 4.21 12.49 -0.52
N ILE A 98 5.39 12.74 -1.07
CA ILE A 98 5.75 14.05 -1.64
C ILE A 98 4.90 14.31 -2.89
N LEU A 99 4.97 13.42 -3.89
CA LEU A 99 4.25 13.62 -5.14
C LEU A 99 2.74 13.47 -4.96
N GLY A 100 2.29 12.52 -4.15
CA GLY A 100 0.88 12.33 -3.84
C GLY A 100 0.26 13.57 -3.19
N LEU A 101 0.95 14.18 -2.21
CA LEU A 101 0.50 15.40 -1.55
C LEU A 101 0.52 16.60 -2.51
N LEU A 102 1.58 16.77 -3.29
CA LEU A 102 1.66 17.87 -4.29
C LEU A 102 0.52 17.77 -5.32
N ILE A 103 0.24 16.56 -5.82
CA ILE A 103 -0.87 16.32 -6.74
C ILE A 103 -2.22 16.60 -6.06
N ALA A 104 -2.39 16.15 -4.81
CA ALA A 104 -3.62 16.41 -4.05
C ALA A 104 -3.89 17.89 -3.88
N ILE A 105 -2.87 18.67 -3.51
CA ILE A 105 -2.99 20.15 -3.39
C ILE A 105 -3.34 20.78 -4.75
N ALA A 106 -2.67 20.36 -5.83
CA ALA A 106 -2.93 20.88 -7.16
C ALA A 106 -4.36 20.55 -7.66
N LEU A 107 -4.89 19.38 -7.27
CA LEU A 107 -6.21 18.90 -7.67
C LEU A 107 -7.32 19.23 -6.65
N ASN A 108 -7.04 19.96 -5.61
CA ASN A 108 -8.02 20.35 -4.57
C ASN A 108 -8.94 21.49 -5.05
N LYS A 109 -9.63 21.25 -6.16
CA LYS A 109 -10.62 22.16 -6.75
C LYS A 109 -11.80 21.35 -7.29
N SER A 110 -13.02 21.84 -7.07
CA SER A 110 -14.27 21.19 -7.48
C SER A 110 -14.70 21.55 -8.92
N THR A 111 -13.82 21.39 -9.91
CA THR A 111 -14.17 21.63 -11.32
C THR A 111 -14.16 20.32 -12.12
N ARG A 112 -14.91 20.29 -13.24
CA ARG A 112 -14.97 19.11 -14.12
C ARG A 112 -13.57 18.69 -14.63
N VAL A 113 -12.70 19.66 -14.89
CA VAL A 113 -11.33 19.41 -15.35
C VAL A 113 -10.53 18.69 -14.26
N HIS A 114 -10.61 19.15 -13.01
CA HIS A 114 -9.90 18.53 -11.89
C HIS A 114 -10.41 17.12 -11.63
N SER A 115 -11.74 16.87 -11.67
CA SER A 115 -12.30 15.51 -11.56
C SER A 115 -11.83 14.58 -12.68
N PHE A 116 -11.74 15.08 -13.90
CA PHE A 116 -11.19 14.30 -15.00
C PHE A 116 -9.70 13.98 -14.78
N MET A 117 -8.89 14.96 -14.38
CA MET A 117 -7.47 14.75 -14.06
C MET A 117 -7.27 13.74 -12.92
N GLN A 118 -8.09 13.78 -11.88
CA GLN A 118 -8.08 12.79 -10.80
C GLN A 118 -8.29 11.37 -11.35
N SER A 119 -9.25 11.19 -12.26
CA SER A 119 -9.53 9.90 -12.90
C SER A 119 -8.35 9.42 -13.75
N VAL A 120 -7.73 10.28 -14.52
CA VAL A 120 -6.56 9.94 -15.37
C VAL A 120 -5.35 9.55 -14.53
N ILE A 121 -5.06 10.29 -13.46
CA ILE A 121 -3.92 10.00 -12.57
C ILE A 121 -4.16 8.72 -11.77
N PHE A 122 -5.40 8.37 -11.46
CA PHE A 122 -5.76 7.12 -10.77
C PHE A 122 -5.75 5.90 -11.70
N ALA A 123 -5.94 6.08 -13.00
CA ALA A 123 -6.08 5.00 -13.98
C ALA A 123 -4.95 3.94 -13.92
N PRO A 124 -3.64 4.30 -13.78
CA PRO A 124 -2.56 3.31 -13.67
C PRO A 124 -2.72 2.36 -12.48
N HIS A 125 -3.35 2.80 -11.41
CA HIS A 125 -3.56 1.98 -10.20
C HIS A 125 -4.50 0.80 -10.47
N ILE A 126 -5.50 0.96 -11.33
CA ILE A 126 -6.52 -0.05 -11.65
C ILE A 126 -5.96 -1.12 -12.60
N ILE A 127 -4.96 -0.78 -13.41
CA ILE A 127 -4.41 -1.70 -14.42
C ILE A 127 -3.68 -2.86 -13.72
N SER A 128 -3.83 -4.06 -14.29
CA SER A 128 -3.14 -5.26 -13.82
C SER A 128 -1.63 -5.05 -13.71
N LEU A 129 -1.04 -5.53 -12.61
CA LEU A 129 0.41 -5.44 -12.41
C LEU A 129 1.19 -6.12 -13.55
N VAL A 130 0.71 -7.27 -14.04
CA VAL A 130 1.36 -8.00 -15.14
C VAL A 130 1.38 -7.16 -16.42
N SER A 131 0.25 -6.53 -16.78
CA SER A 131 0.16 -5.70 -17.98
C SER A 131 1.10 -4.48 -17.89
N ILE A 132 1.14 -3.83 -16.72
CA ILE A 132 2.05 -2.71 -16.48
C ILE A 132 3.51 -3.17 -16.54
N SER A 133 3.84 -4.33 -15.95
CA SER A 133 5.21 -4.84 -15.99
C SER A 133 5.67 -5.10 -17.41
N MET A 134 4.84 -5.71 -18.27
CA MET A 134 5.16 -5.93 -19.67
C MET A 134 5.33 -4.63 -20.45
N LEU A 135 4.48 -3.62 -20.19
CA LEU A 135 4.61 -2.29 -20.80
C LEU A 135 5.95 -1.64 -20.44
N TRP A 136 6.32 -1.67 -19.16
CA TRP A 136 7.55 -1.05 -18.69
C TRP A 136 8.80 -1.84 -19.08
N LEU A 137 8.73 -3.18 -19.20
CA LEU A 137 9.79 -4.00 -19.79
C LEU A 137 10.10 -3.53 -21.21
N TRP A 138 9.06 -3.29 -22.03
CA TRP A 138 9.25 -2.78 -23.38
C TRP A 138 9.75 -1.32 -23.41
N ILE A 139 9.17 -0.41 -22.60
CA ILE A 139 9.59 0.99 -22.56
C ILE A 139 11.05 1.17 -22.13
N MET A 140 11.51 0.32 -21.19
CA MET A 140 12.86 0.36 -20.59
C MET A 140 13.84 -0.63 -21.25
N ASP A 141 13.42 -1.30 -22.34
CA ASP A 141 14.29 -2.22 -23.07
C ASP A 141 15.54 -1.50 -23.56
N TYR A 142 16.69 -2.21 -23.53
CA TYR A 142 17.96 -1.61 -23.89
C TYR A 142 18.08 -1.31 -25.38
N ASP A 143 17.64 -2.22 -26.26
CA ASP A 143 17.84 -2.12 -27.69
C ASP A 143 16.68 -1.41 -28.41
N TYR A 144 15.42 -1.71 -28.02
CA TYR A 144 14.22 -1.26 -28.71
C TYR A 144 13.31 -0.39 -27.84
N GLY A 145 13.73 -0.06 -26.60
CA GLY A 145 12.90 0.67 -25.66
C GLY A 145 12.70 2.12 -26.02
N LEU A 146 11.49 2.62 -25.75
CA LEU A 146 11.11 4.00 -26.01
C LEU A 146 12.05 5.01 -25.31
N PHE A 147 12.49 4.72 -24.09
CA PHE A 147 13.38 5.63 -23.37
C PHE A 147 14.74 5.73 -24.04
N ASN A 148 15.34 4.63 -24.44
CA ASN A 148 16.62 4.63 -25.14
C ASN A 148 16.52 5.25 -26.54
N TYR A 149 15.41 5.06 -27.24
CA TYR A 149 15.13 5.78 -28.48
C TYR A 149 15.11 7.30 -28.27
N LEU A 150 14.42 7.78 -27.23
CA LEU A 150 14.36 9.22 -26.92
C LEU A 150 15.71 9.77 -26.47
N LEU A 151 16.47 9.02 -25.65
CA LEU A 151 17.83 9.39 -25.25
C LEU A 151 18.76 9.54 -26.46
N GLY A 152 18.69 8.60 -27.42
CA GLY A 152 19.45 8.68 -28.66
C GLY A 152 19.12 9.91 -29.50
N LYS A 153 17.87 10.39 -29.52
CA LYS A 153 17.48 11.64 -30.24
C LYS A 153 18.12 12.90 -29.69
N ILE A 154 18.46 12.91 -28.39
CA ILE A 154 19.15 14.04 -27.73
C ILE A 154 20.66 13.81 -27.60
N GLY A 155 21.20 12.80 -28.29
CA GLY A 155 22.65 12.51 -28.32
C GLY A 155 23.19 11.78 -27.08
N LEU A 156 22.32 11.21 -26.23
CA LEU A 156 22.73 10.40 -25.10
C LEU A 156 22.81 8.91 -25.49
N GLY A 157 23.78 8.19 -24.92
CA GLY A 157 23.91 6.76 -25.14
C GLY A 157 22.81 5.95 -24.44
N PRO A 158 22.63 4.67 -24.84
CA PRO A 158 21.62 3.81 -24.25
C PRO A 158 21.92 3.50 -22.77
N VAL A 159 20.88 3.42 -21.96
CA VAL A 159 20.93 3.14 -20.53
C VAL A 159 20.30 1.79 -20.23
N SER A 160 20.99 0.95 -19.48
CA SER A 160 20.49 -0.36 -19.03
C SER A 160 19.60 -0.21 -17.79
N PHE A 161 18.35 0.24 -17.96
CA PHE A 161 17.45 0.56 -16.84
C PHE A 161 17.14 -0.63 -15.94
N LEU A 162 17.03 -1.83 -16.50
CA LEU A 162 16.56 -3.04 -15.79
C LEU A 162 17.67 -4.03 -15.46
N THR A 163 18.85 -3.92 -16.09
CA THR A 163 19.94 -4.87 -15.92
C THR A 163 21.17 -4.30 -15.20
N ASN A 164 21.28 -2.96 -15.11
CA ASN A 164 22.36 -2.33 -14.37
C ASN A 164 22.06 -2.33 -12.87
N PRO A 165 22.90 -2.99 -12.02
CA PRO A 165 22.69 -3.06 -10.57
C PRO A 165 22.59 -1.69 -9.86
N ASN A 166 23.23 -0.66 -10.41
CA ASN A 166 23.24 0.68 -9.82
C ASN A 166 21.98 1.50 -10.17
N ILE A 167 21.22 1.10 -11.20
CA ILE A 167 20.09 1.87 -11.72
C ILE A 167 18.76 1.15 -11.47
N VAL A 168 18.73 -0.18 -11.51
CA VAL A 168 17.53 -1.00 -11.50
C VAL A 168 16.59 -0.66 -10.35
N MET A 169 17.09 -0.41 -9.14
CA MET A 169 16.27 -0.08 -7.98
C MET A 169 15.55 1.26 -8.14
N TYR A 170 16.19 2.25 -8.74
CA TYR A 170 15.59 3.55 -9.05
C TYR A 170 14.54 3.43 -10.15
N SER A 171 14.81 2.63 -11.18
CA SER A 171 13.86 2.35 -12.26
C SER A 171 12.59 1.67 -11.72
N LEU A 172 12.73 0.64 -10.89
CA LEU A 172 11.61 -0.05 -10.26
C LEU A 172 10.81 0.87 -9.32
N ALA A 173 11.52 1.70 -8.53
CA ALA A 173 10.87 2.67 -7.66
C ALA A 173 10.08 3.72 -8.47
N ALA A 174 10.62 4.22 -9.57
CA ALA A 174 9.94 5.17 -10.45
C ALA A 174 8.65 4.59 -11.05
N VAL A 175 8.70 3.34 -11.53
CA VAL A 175 7.51 2.63 -12.05
C VAL A 175 6.46 2.45 -10.95
N SER A 176 6.89 2.07 -9.75
CA SER A 176 5.99 1.87 -8.62
C SER A 176 5.34 3.18 -8.17
N ILE A 177 6.12 4.26 -8.11
CA ILE A 177 5.61 5.60 -7.80
C ILE A 177 4.58 6.03 -8.84
N TRP A 178 4.91 5.91 -10.14
CA TRP A 178 3.98 6.24 -11.21
C TRP A 178 2.66 5.46 -11.11
N LYS A 179 2.74 4.15 -10.82
CA LYS A 179 1.56 3.31 -10.66
C LYS A 179 0.70 3.70 -9.45
N GLY A 180 1.34 4.04 -8.33
CA GLY A 180 0.67 4.20 -7.04
C GLY A 180 0.33 5.63 -6.66
N VAL A 181 1.03 6.64 -7.22
CA VAL A 181 0.89 8.03 -6.77
C VAL A 181 -0.54 8.57 -6.89
N GLY A 182 -1.29 8.13 -7.89
CA GLY A 182 -2.70 8.52 -8.07
C GLY A 182 -3.58 8.06 -6.92
N TYR A 183 -3.39 6.83 -6.44
CA TYR A 183 -4.12 6.31 -5.29
C TYR A 183 -3.83 7.11 -4.01
N TYR A 184 -2.56 7.36 -3.71
CA TYR A 184 -2.18 8.13 -2.53
C TYR A 184 -2.61 9.60 -2.64
N SER A 185 -2.58 10.18 -3.84
CA SER A 185 -3.07 11.55 -4.05
C SER A 185 -4.56 11.69 -3.74
N LEU A 186 -5.40 10.71 -4.08
CA LEU A 186 -6.82 10.72 -3.73
C LEU A 186 -7.05 10.54 -2.22
N ILE A 187 -6.23 9.75 -1.52
CA ILE A 187 -6.28 9.65 -0.05
C ILE A 187 -5.97 11.01 0.58
N PHE A 188 -4.87 11.66 0.16
CA PHE A 188 -4.52 13.00 0.66
C PHE A 188 -5.59 14.04 0.31
N LEU A 189 -6.13 14.00 -0.90
CA LEU A 189 -7.20 14.89 -1.32
C LEU A 189 -8.44 14.74 -0.45
N SER A 190 -8.85 13.51 -0.16
CA SER A 190 -9.97 13.23 0.75
C SER A 190 -9.72 13.79 2.16
N GLY A 191 -8.48 13.68 2.65
CA GLY A 191 -8.06 14.26 3.92
C GLY A 191 -8.12 15.80 3.90
N LEU A 192 -7.62 16.42 2.84
CA LEU A 192 -7.66 17.88 2.68
C LEU A 192 -9.10 18.42 2.64
N GLN A 193 -10.00 17.71 1.94
CA GLN A 193 -11.41 18.10 1.82
C GLN A 193 -12.23 17.84 3.10
N ALA A 194 -11.72 17.03 4.03
CA ALA A 194 -12.36 16.80 5.33
C ALA A 194 -12.09 17.93 6.35
N ILE A 195 -11.16 18.85 6.08
CA ILE A 195 -10.85 19.99 6.95
C ILE A 195 -11.92 21.06 6.74
N PRO A 196 -12.71 21.45 7.78
CA PRO A 196 -13.71 22.49 7.65
C PRO A 196 -13.07 23.84 7.34
N ASP A 197 -13.67 24.61 6.40
CA ASP A 197 -13.16 25.93 5.98
C ASP A 197 -13.01 26.92 7.15
N LEU A 198 -13.82 26.76 8.20
CA LEU A 198 -13.76 27.60 9.41
C LEU A 198 -12.48 27.40 10.24
N SER A 199 -11.78 26.29 10.09
CA SER A 199 -10.51 26.04 10.80
C SER A 199 -9.32 26.76 10.15
N LEU A 200 -9.45 27.20 8.89
CA LEU A 200 -8.40 27.91 8.15
C LEU A 200 -8.43 29.43 8.41
N ILE A 201 -9.47 29.96 9.02
CA ILE A 201 -9.62 31.39 9.29
C ILE A 201 -8.86 31.82 10.57
N HIS A 202 -8.46 30.87 11.43
CA HIS A 202 -7.78 31.12 12.70
C HIS A 202 -6.25 30.91 12.66
N ILE A 203 -5.66 30.68 11.49
CA ILE A 203 -4.21 30.66 11.27
C ILE A 203 -3.83 31.88 10.42
#